data_c50cc060058424d3b358076ca9407c88
#
_entry.id   c50cc060058424d3b358076ca9407c88
#
_cell.length_a   1.000
_cell.length_b   1.000
_cell.length_c   1.000
_cell.angle_alpha   90.00
_cell.angle_beta   90.00
_cell.angle_gamma   90.00
#
_symmetry.space_group_name_H-M   'P 1'
#
loop_
_entity.id
_entity.type
_entity.pdbx_description
1 polymer ?
#
loop_
_entity_poly.entity_id
_entity_poly.type
_entity_poly.pdbx_seq_one_letter_code
_entity_poly.pdbx_strand_id
1 'polypeptide(L)'
;MNRKKRINDKLKKNLKDFQILIEDNSHLHKGHNNFDGKEETHILIKLFSKNKIKYNRLEIHRLVNKILIEEFSNGLHSLEIKIIN
;
A
#
# COMPACT_ATOMS: atom_id res chain seq x y z
N MET A 1 -11.49 -11.86 -4.68
CA MET A 1 -10.15 -11.23 -4.61
C MET A 1 -10.16 -10.20 -3.48
N ASN A 2 -9.19 -10.26 -2.59
CA ASN A 2 -9.11 -9.31 -1.49
C ASN A 2 -8.30 -8.06 -1.86
N ARG A 3 -8.33 -7.06 -1.00
CA ARG A 3 -7.66 -5.78 -1.26
C ARG A 3 -6.15 -5.92 -1.38
N LYS A 4 -5.52 -6.70 -0.50
CA LYS A 4 -4.07 -6.93 -0.57
C LYS A 4 -3.65 -7.46 -1.94
N LYS A 5 -4.39 -8.42 -2.47
CA LYS A 5 -4.08 -9.01 -3.76
C LYS A 5 -4.28 -8.01 -4.89
N ARG A 6 -5.37 -7.24 -4.85
CA ARG A 6 -5.62 -6.19 -5.86
C ARG A 6 -4.49 -5.16 -5.88
N ILE A 7 -4.10 -4.70 -4.69
CA ILE A 7 -3.02 -3.72 -4.55
C ILE A 7 -1.71 -4.29 -5.09
N ASN A 8 -1.39 -5.52 -4.68
CA ASN A 8 -0.16 -6.17 -5.13
C ASN A 8 -0.11 -6.29 -6.64
N ASP A 9 -1.20 -6.74 -7.25
CA ASP A 9 -1.27 -6.90 -8.70
C ASP A 9 -1.11 -5.55 -9.43
N LYS A 10 -1.77 -4.52 -8.94
CA LYS A 10 -1.67 -3.18 -9.53
C LYS A 10 -0.26 -2.60 -9.43
N LEU A 11 0.38 -2.77 -8.28
CA LEU A 11 1.71 -2.23 -8.05
C LEU A 11 2.78 -2.99 -8.84
N LYS A 12 2.65 -4.31 -8.95
CA LYS A 12 3.59 -5.10 -9.75
C LYS A 12 3.66 -4.67 -11.19
N LYS A 13 2.55 -4.26 -11.76
CA LYS A 13 2.50 -3.79 -13.15
C LYS A 13 3.24 -2.48 -13.35
N ASN A 14 3.30 -1.65 -12.32
CA ASN A 14 3.80 -0.27 -12.43
C ASN A 14 5.15 -0.06 -11.74
N LEU A 15 5.54 -0.95 -10.82
CA LEU A 15 6.76 -0.81 -10.03
C LEU A 15 7.62 -2.07 -10.16
N LYS A 16 8.05 -2.36 -11.38
CA LYS A 16 8.80 -3.59 -11.70
C LYS A 16 10.18 -3.63 -11.06
N ASP A 17 10.73 -2.47 -10.73
CA ASP A 17 12.06 -2.36 -10.11
C ASP A 17 12.03 -2.51 -8.59
N PHE A 18 10.86 -2.80 -8.03
CA PHE A 18 10.69 -2.97 -6.59
C PHE A 18 10.10 -4.34 -6.27
N GLN A 19 10.59 -4.91 -5.18
CA GLN A 19 9.93 -6.03 -4.54
C GLN A 19 8.89 -5.45 -3.59
N ILE A 20 7.68 -5.96 -3.63
CA ILE A 20 6.55 -5.39 -2.92
C ILE A 20 6.10 -6.32 -1.80
N LEU A 21 6.00 -5.78 -0.59
CA LEU A 21 5.43 -6.47 0.56
C LEU A 21 4.27 -5.63 1.09
N ILE A 22 3.12 -6.25 1.27
CA ILE A 22 1.92 -5.57 1.75
C ILE A 22 1.50 -6.18 3.07
N GLU A 23 1.32 -5.34 4.08
CA GLU A 23 0.87 -5.76 5.40
C GLU A 23 -0.48 -5.12 5.72
N ASP A 24 -1.39 -5.92 6.26
CA ASP A 24 -2.68 -5.44 6.75
C ASP A 24 -2.56 -5.14 8.24
N ASN A 25 -2.58 -3.86 8.58
CA ASN A 25 -2.45 -3.39 9.96
C ASN A 25 -3.78 -2.96 10.56
N SER A 26 -4.90 -3.30 9.92
CA SER A 26 -6.21 -2.90 10.41
C SER A 26 -6.50 -3.40 11.83
N HIS A 27 -5.97 -4.56 12.19
CA HIS A 27 -6.13 -5.12 13.53
C HIS A 27 -5.53 -4.25 14.64
N LEU A 28 -4.56 -3.40 14.33
CA LEU A 28 -3.94 -2.49 15.30
C LEU A 28 -4.89 -1.36 15.73
N HIS A 29 -5.98 -1.17 14.99
CA HIS A 29 -6.97 -0.14 15.26
C HIS A 29 -8.25 -0.71 15.86
N LYS A 30 -8.24 -1.98 16.20
CA LYS A 30 -9.38 -2.66 16.79
C LYS A 30 -9.66 -2.06 18.16
N GLY A 31 -10.92 -1.69 18.41
CA GLY A 31 -11.31 -1.05 19.65
C GLY A 31 -11.36 0.47 19.61
N HIS A 32 -10.87 1.11 18.56
CA HIS A 32 -11.03 2.54 18.35
C HIS A 32 -12.49 2.86 18.00
N ASN A 33 -12.96 4.03 18.41
CA ASN A 33 -14.35 4.41 18.23
C ASN A 33 -14.84 4.41 16.79
N ASN A 34 -13.92 4.68 15.85
CA ASN A 34 -14.26 4.74 14.44
C ASN A 34 -13.94 3.46 13.68
N PHE A 35 -13.48 2.43 14.39
CA PHE A 35 -13.16 1.14 13.78
C PHE A 35 -14.42 0.28 13.68
N ASP A 36 -14.76 -0.13 12.48
CA ASP A 36 -15.97 -0.90 12.20
C ASP A 36 -15.75 -2.41 12.18
N GLY A 37 -14.54 -2.87 12.51
CA GLY A 37 -14.20 -4.30 12.54
C GLY A 37 -13.81 -4.89 11.21
N LYS A 38 -13.84 -4.12 10.13
CA LYS A 38 -13.46 -4.60 8.80
C LYS A 38 -11.95 -4.71 8.66
N GLU A 39 -11.51 -5.71 7.94
CA GLU A 39 -10.11 -5.92 7.63
C GLU A 39 -9.70 -5.10 6.40
N GLU A 40 -8.38 -4.96 6.20
CA GLU A 40 -7.80 -4.30 5.02
C GLU A 40 -8.17 -2.82 4.89
N THR A 41 -8.43 -2.15 6.01
CA THR A 41 -8.70 -0.71 6.03
C THR A 41 -7.45 0.12 6.28
N HIS A 42 -6.41 -0.50 6.84
CA HIS A 42 -5.13 0.16 7.17
C HIS A 42 -4.01 -0.70 6.60
N ILE A 43 -3.40 -0.23 5.53
CA ILE A 43 -2.42 -1.00 4.75
C ILE A 43 -1.06 -0.35 4.82
N LEU A 44 -0.03 -1.15 5.05
CA LEU A 44 1.37 -0.76 4.94
C LEU A 44 1.97 -1.42 3.70
N ILE A 45 2.56 -0.62 2.84
CA ILE A 45 3.27 -1.09 1.65
C ILE A 45 4.76 -0.85 1.85
N LYS A 46 5.55 -1.92 1.76
CA LYS A 46 7.01 -1.83 1.76
C LYS A 46 7.52 -2.10 0.36
N LEU A 47 8.31 -1.18 -0.16
CA LEU A 47 8.90 -1.27 -1.48
C LEU A 47 10.41 -1.42 -1.32
N PHE A 48 10.93 -2.58 -1.73
CA PHE A 48 12.36 -2.87 -1.66
C PHE A 48 12.96 -2.67 -3.04
N SER A 49 13.87 -1.72 -3.15
CA SER A 49 14.53 -1.41 -4.41
C SER A 49 15.39 -2.59 -4.88
N LYS A 50 15.21 -3.01 -6.12
CA LYS A 50 16.06 -4.00 -6.77
C LYS A 50 17.20 -3.26 -7.47
N ASN A 51 18.38 -3.88 -7.48
CA ASN A 51 19.53 -3.38 -8.24
C ASN A 51 19.97 -1.95 -7.90
N LYS A 52 19.67 -1.46 -6.71
CA LYS A 52 20.07 -0.14 -6.22
C LYS A 52 19.78 0.99 -7.23
N ILE A 53 18.61 0.96 -7.81
CA ILE A 53 18.19 1.98 -8.79
C ILE A 53 18.04 3.34 -8.13
N LYS A 54 18.20 4.40 -8.93
CA LYS A 54 17.89 5.75 -8.50
C LYS A 54 16.40 6.01 -8.68
N TYR A 55 15.78 6.63 -7.69
CA TYR A 55 14.36 6.98 -7.75
C TYR A 55 14.09 8.22 -6.91
N ASN A 56 13.00 8.90 -7.23
CA ASN A 56 12.52 10.03 -6.44
C ASN A 56 11.39 9.54 -5.53
N ARG A 57 11.60 9.65 -4.22
CA ARG A 57 10.63 9.15 -3.23
C ARG A 57 9.27 9.81 -3.37
N LEU A 58 9.24 11.12 -3.61
CA LEU A 58 7.98 11.83 -3.76
C LEU A 58 7.19 11.34 -4.97
N GLU A 59 7.88 11.11 -6.09
CA GLU A 59 7.24 10.59 -7.29
C GLU A 59 6.67 9.19 -7.07
N ILE A 60 7.41 8.33 -6.36
CA ILE A 60 6.93 6.98 -6.03
C ILE A 60 5.68 7.06 -5.16
N HIS A 61 5.69 7.90 -4.12
CA HIS A 61 4.52 8.09 -3.27
C HIS A 61 3.30 8.58 -4.07
N ARG A 62 3.51 9.55 -4.94
CA ARG A 62 2.43 10.06 -5.79
C ARG A 62 1.89 9.00 -6.73
N LEU A 63 2.78 8.21 -7.33
CA LEU A 63 2.37 7.13 -8.24
C LEU A 63 1.55 6.08 -7.51
N VAL A 64 2.01 5.63 -6.33
CA VAL A 64 1.28 4.64 -5.54
C VAL A 64 -0.11 5.17 -5.17
N ASN A 65 -0.20 6.40 -4.70
CA ASN A 65 -1.48 7.00 -4.34
C ASN A 65 -2.42 7.09 -5.54
N LYS A 66 -1.89 7.44 -6.71
CA LYS A 66 -2.68 7.51 -7.95
C LYS A 66 -3.20 6.12 -8.35
N ILE A 67 -2.34 5.11 -8.28
CA ILE A 67 -2.72 3.74 -8.62
C ILE A 67 -3.83 3.22 -7.69
N LEU A 68 -3.78 3.61 -6.42
CA LEU A 68 -4.68 3.07 -5.40
C LEU A 68 -5.86 3.97 -5.05
N ILE A 69 -6.11 5.00 -5.85
CA ILE A 69 -7.16 5.96 -5.54
C ILE A 69 -8.53 5.30 -5.39
N GLU A 70 -8.81 4.27 -6.17
CA GLU A 70 -10.08 3.55 -6.09
C GLU A 70 -10.25 2.81 -4.76
N GLU A 71 -9.15 2.33 -4.18
CA GLU A 71 -9.22 1.63 -2.90
C GLU A 71 -9.67 2.57 -1.79
N PHE A 72 -9.23 3.83 -1.83
CA PHE A 72 -9.70 4.83 -0.86
C PHE A 72 -11.21 5.06 -0.98
N SER A 73 -11.74 5.03 -2.18
CA SER A 73 -13.18 5.16 -2.40
C SER A 73 -13.95 3.92 -1.93
N ASN A 74 -13.28 2.78 -1.81
CA ASN A 74 -13.89 1.50 -1.49
C ASN A 74 -13.57 1.00 -0.07
N GLY A 75 -13.18 1.90 0.82
CA GLY A 75 -13.04 1.57 2.23
C GLY A 75 -11.62 1.53 2.80
N LEU A 76 -10.61 1.83 2.01
CA LEU A 76 -9.26 1.98 2.54
C LEU A 76 -9.19 3.31 3.31
N HIS A 77 -8.88 3.25 4.61
CA HIS A 77 -8.83 4.42 5.46
C HIS A 77 -7.45 5.03 5.58
N SER A 78 -6.41 4.20 5.57
CA SER A 78 -5.05 4.68 5.76
C SER A 78 -4.08 3.85 4.94
N LEU A 79 -3.11 4.52 4.36
CA LEU A 79 -2.05 3.89 3.57
C LEU A 79 -0.71 4.44 4.02
N GLU A 80 0.19 3.56 4.42
CA GLU A 80 1.56 3.91 4.75
C GLU A 80 2.48 3.28 3.71
N ILE A 81 3.45 4.05 3.23
CA ILE A 81 4.39 3.59 2.21
C ILE A 81 5.80 3.75 2.75
N LYS A 82 6.56 2.65 2.77
CA LYS A 82 7.97 2.66 3.14
C LYS A 82 8.80 2.21 1.95
N ILE A 83 9.80 3.00 1.60
CA ILE A 83 10.72 2.67 0.50
C ILE A 83 12.08 2.34 1.12
N ILE A 84 12.57 1.15 0.82
CA ILE A 84 13.79 0.60 1.42
C ILE A 84 14.76 0.22 0.30
N ASN A 85 15.99 0.69 0.44
CA ASN A 85 17.06 0.30 -0.50
C ASN A 85 17.75 -0.97 -0.05
#